data_32ec5ef183c93d4ab367a1c481153284
#
_entry.id   32ec5ef183c93d4ab367a1c481153284
#
_cell.length_a   1.000
_cell.length_b   1.000
_cell.length_c   1.000
_cell.angle_alpha   90.00
_cell.angle_beta   90.00
_cell.angle_gamma   90.00
#
_symmetry.space_group_name_H-M   'P 1'
#
loop_
_entity.id
_entity.type
_entity.pdbx_description
1 polymer ?
#
loop_
_entity_poly.entity_id
_entity_poly.type
_entity_poly.pdbx_seq_one_letter_code
_entity_poly.pdbx_strand_id
1 'polypeptide(L)'
;MTIGTYISLITLNVNGLKAPTKRHRLAEWIEKKKDPYTCYLQETHFRPTDTYRLKVRGWKNIFHGNWKQKKAGVAILSDKIDLKIKKITRDKERHYIMIKGSIQEEDRTILNIYAPNIGAPQCLRQTLTDIKGETDSNTIIVGDFNIPVTPMDRSSKQKINKETQVLNDTLDELDLIDIIKTFHPNAEEYTFFSSAHGTFSRIDHILGHKSNLSKFKKIEIISSIFSNHTL
;
A
#
# COMPACT_ATOMS: atom_id res chain seq x y z
N MET A 1 24.14 12.82 -19.61
CA MET A 1 23.51 12.58 -18.27
C MET A 1 22.04 12.36 -18.50
N THR A 2 21.56 11.13 -18.42
CA THR A 2 20.13 10.83 -18.49
C THR A 2 19.51 11.30 -17.18
N ILE A 3 18.67 12.32 -17.21
CA ILE A 3 17.87 12.75 -16.07
C ILE A 3 16.87 11.61 -15.82
N GLY A 4 17.20 10.73 -14.88
CA GLY A 4 16.30 9.67 -14.48
C GLY A 4 15.03 10.29 -13.90
N THR A 5 13.89 10.06 -14.55
CA THR A 5 12.60 10.53 -14.06
C THR A 5 12.23 9.68 -12.83
N TYR A 6 12.18 10.31 -11.65
CA TYR A 6 11.75 9.63 -10.44
C TYR A 6 10.25 9.40 -10.45
N ILE A 7 9.83 8.22 -10.01
CA ILE A 7 8.42 7.86 -9.88
C ILE A 7 8.02 8.08 -8.42
N SER A 8 7.02 8.92 -8.19
CA SER A 8 6.42 9.10 -6.87
C SER A 8 5.19 8.21 -6.71
N LEU A 9 5.07 7.58 -5.54
CA LEU A 9 3.91 6.79 -5.17
C LEU A 9 3.34 7.25 -3.82
N ILE A 10 2.03 7.18 -3.67
CA ILE A 10 1.33 7.41 -2.41
C ILE A 10 0.54 6.16 -2.06
N THR A 11 0.61 5.70 -0.82
CA THR A 11 -0.30 4.69 -0.27
C THR A 11 -1.18 5.33 0.80
N LEU A 12 -2.47 4.98 0.83
CA LEU A 12 -3.45 5.62 1.69
C LEU A 12 -4.65 4.72 1.96
N ASN A 13 -4.90 4.42 3.23
CA ASN A 13 -6.20 3.90 3.66
C ASN A 13 -7.23 5.03 3.64
N VAL A 14 -8.31 4.85 2.88
CA VAL A 14 -9.34 5.89 2.69
C VAL A 14 -10.61 5.65 3.49
N ASN A 15 -10.70 4.57 4.26
CA ASN A 15 -11.85 4.24 5.11
C ASN A 15 -13.21 4.54 4.41
N GLY A 16 -13.38 3.96 3.23
CA GLY A 16 -14.60 4.04 2.42
C GLY A 16 -14.75 5.32 1.57
N LEU A 17 -15.07 5.12 0.31
CA LEU A 17 -15.30 6.18 -0.69
C LEU A 17 -16.75 6.20 -1.22
N LYS A 18 -17.72 5.72 -0.44
CA LYS A 18 -19.13 5.71 -0.86
C LYS A 18 -19.71 7.12 -0.97
N ALA A 19 -19.35 8.02 -0.06
CA ALA A 19 -19.84 9.40 -0.05
C ALA A 19 -19.20 10.21 -1.20
N PRO A 20 -20.00 10.90 -2.03
CA PRO A 20 -19.48 11.74 -3.11
C PRO A 20 -18.51 12.83 -2.62
N THR A 21 -18.84 13.47 -1.50
CA THR A 21 -18.00 14.50 -0.87
C THR A 21 -16.62 13.99 -0.51
N LYS A 22 -16.52 12.73 -0.01
CA LYS A 22 -15.24 12.13 0.36
C LYS A 22 -14.38 11.83 -0.88
N ARG A 23 -15.00 11.38 -1.97
CA ARG A 23 -14.31 11.20 -3.27
C ARG A 23 -13.76 12.51 -3.82
N HIS A 24 -14.55 13.58 -3.70
CA HIS A 24 -14.15 14.93 -4.15
C HIS A 24 -12.93 15.42 -3.36
N ARG A 25 -13.01 15.33 -2.02
CA ARG A 25 -11.88 15.69 -1.15
C ARG A 25 -10.63 14.86 -1.43
N LEU A 26 -10.78 13.56 -1.71
CA LEU A 26 -9.65 12.71 -2.09
C LEU A 26 -9.01 13.20 -3.39
N ALA A 27 -9.82 13.50 -4.40
CA ALA A 27 -9.33 14.02 -5.67
C ALA A 27 -8.54 15.32 -5.49
N GLU A 28 -9.12 16.29 -4.79
CA GLU A 28 -8.45 17.56 -4.47
C GLU A 28 -7.16 17.37 -3.64
N TRP A 29 -7.16 16.42 -2.71
CA TRP A 29 -6.00 16.14 -1.88
C TRP A 29 -4.86 15.54 -2.73
N ILE A 30 -5.16 14.59 -3.60
CA ILE A 30 -4.19 14.01 -4.54
C ILE A 30 -3.63 15.09 -5.46
N GLU A 31 -4.46 15.95 -6.01
CA GLU A 31 -4.05 17.05 -6.90
C GLU A 31 -3.12 18.06 -6.21
N LYS A 32 -3.34 18.31 -4.91
CA LYS A 32 -2.50 19.22 -4.10
C LYS A 32 -1.13 18.61 -3.71
N LYS A 33 -1.01 17.31 -3.72
CA LYS A 33 0.29 16.65 -3.49
C LYS A 33 1.12 16.73 -4.77
N LYS A 34 2.41 17.01 -4.62
CA LYS A 34 3.35 17.25 -5.74
C LYS A 34 3.32 16.09 -6.76
N ASP A 35 2.24 16.04 -7.53
CA ASP A 35 2.05 15.16 -8.67
C ASP A 35 2.46 13.68 -8.42
N PRO A 36 1.77 12.92 -7.54
CA PRO A 36 2.06 11.51 -7.44
C PRO A 36 1.76 10.84 -8.78
N TYR A 37 2.68 10.03 -9.27
CA TYR A 37 2.48 9.26 -10.51
C TYR A 37 1.52 8.10 -10.31
N THR A 38 1.48 7.54 -9.09
CA THR A 38 0.58 6.44 -8.73
C THR A 38 0.05 6.60 -7.32
N CYS A 39 -1.24 6.25 -7.12
CA CYS A 39 -1.86 6.19 -5.81
C CYS A 39 -2.42 4.80 -5.53
N TYR A 40 -2.11 4.28 -4.36
CA TYR A 40 -2.56 3.00 -3.86
C TYR A 40 -3.55 3.24 -2.73
N LEU A 41 -4.80 2.86 -2.96
CA LEU A 41 -5.88 3.10 -2.01
C LEU A 41 -6.33 1.79 -1.39
N GLN A 42 -6.50 1.79 -0.07
CA GLN A 42 -7.06 0.68 0.70
C GLN A 42 -8.41 1.10 1.30
N GLU A 43 -9.23 0.13 1.64
CA GLU A 43 -10.59 0.31 2.16
C GLU A 43 -11.48 1.20 1.29
N THR A 44 -11.46 1.04 -0.02
CA THR A 44 -12.30 1.85 -0.93
C THR A 44 -13.80 1.60 -0.73
N HIS A 45 -14.19 0.42 -0.26
CA HIS A 45 -15.57 -0.01 -0.01
C HIS A 45 -16.48 0.07 -1.24
N PHE A 46 -15.94 0.02 -2.45
CA PHE A 46 -16.73 -0.01 -3.67
C PHE A 46 -17.25 -1.42 -3.96
N ARG A 47 -18.48 -1.47 -4.46
CA ARG A 47 -18.97 -2.66 -5.17
C ARG A 47 -18.41 -2.67 -6.59
N PRO A 48 -18.39 -3.81 -7.26
CA PRO A 48 -18.02 -3.88 -8.68
C PRO A 48 -18.77 -2.87 -9.57
N THR A 49 -20.05 -2.63 -9.24
CA THR A 49 -20.92 -1.67 -9.93
C THR A 49 -20.63 -0.20 -9.59
N ASP A 50 -19.80 0.09 -8.61
CA ASP A 50 -19.51 1.45 -8.15
C ASP A 50 -18.14 1.98 -8.65
N THR A 51 -17.40 1.18 -9.39
CA THR A 51 -16.03 1.49 -9.81
C THR A 51 -15.93 2.76 -10.66
N TYR A 52 -16.97 3.04 -11.47
CA TYR A 52 -17.05 4.26 -12.29
C TYR A 52 -17.20 5.55 -11.44
N ARG A 53 -17.50 5.42 -10.14
CA ARG A 53 -17.72 6.58 -9.24
C ARG A 53 -16.44 7.23 -8.77
N LEU A 54 -15.32 6.52 -8.81
CA LEU A 54 -14.03 7.11 -8.51
C LEU A 54 -13.47 7.72 -9.78
N LYS A 55 -13.71 9.01 -9.97
CA LYS A 55 -13.12 9.80 -11.04
C LYS A 55 -12.25 10.88 -10.40
N VAL A 56 -10.96 10.79 -10.61
CA VAL A 56 -10.02 11.84 -10.26
C VAL A 56 -9.63 12.54 -11.54
N ARG A 57 -9.74 13.87 -11.58
CA ARG A 57 -9.45 14.66 -12.78
C ARG A 57 -7.99 14.42 -13.20
N GLY A 58 -7.80 14.11 -14.46
CA GLY A 58 -6.47 13.85 -15.01
C GLY A 58 -5.99 12.40 -14.88
N TRP A 59 -6.61 11.54 -14.08
CA TRP A 59 -6.21 10.15 -13.89
C TRP A 59 -6.95 9.23 -14.88
N LYS A 60 -6.19 8.63 -15.79
CA LYS A 60 -6.75 7.83 -16.90
C LYS A 60 -7.04 6.39 -16.50
N ASN A 61 -6.19 5.80 -15.67
CA ASN A 61 -6.25 4.39 -15.34
C ASN A 61 -6.56 4.18 -13.87
N ILE A 62 -7.66 3.46 -13.59
CA ILE A 62 -8.05 3.09 -12.23
C ILE A 62 -8.31 1.59 -12.20
N PHE A 63 -7.51 0.87 -11.45
CA PHE A 63 -7.59 -0.57 -11.29
C PHE A 63 -8.19 -0.89 -9.93
N HIS A 64 -9.25 -1.69 -9.90
CA HIS A 64 -9.97 -2.02 -8.67
C HIS A 64 -9.86 -3.50 -8.33
N GLY A 65 -9.61 -3.78 -7.05
CA GLY A 65 -9.89 -5.04 -6.39
C GLY A 65 -11.05 -4.83 -5.42
N ASN A 66 -12.31 -5.00 -5.88
CA ASN A 66 -13.48 -4.69 -5.07
C ASN A 66 -14.05 -5.93 -4.39
N TRP A 67 -14.45 -5.81 -3.13
CA TRP A 67 -15.08 -6.86 -2.33
C TRP A 67 -16.58 -6.95 -2.59
N LYS A 68 -17.15 -8.17 -2.55
CA LYS A 68 -18.60 -8.37 -2.68
C LYS A 68 -19.40 -7.78 -1.51
N GLN A 69 -18.81 -7.66 -0.33
CA GLN A 69 -19.50 -7.35 0.94
C GLN A 69 -19.32 -5.91 1.46
N LYS A 70 -18.97 -4.92 0.69
CA LYS A 70 -18.91 -3.48 1.10
C LYS A 70 -17.87 -3.10 2.19
N LYS A 71 -16.99 -4.00 2.66
CA LYS A 71 -16.12 -3.76 3.83
C LYS A 71 -14.64 -3.63 3.54
N ALA A 72 -14.21 -3.89 2.32
CA ALA A 72 -12.81 -3.81 1.93
C ALA A 72 -12.71 -3.28 0.50
N GLY A 73 -11.61 -3.49 -0.12
CA GLY A 73 -11.34 -3.14 -1.51
C GLY A 73 -10.11 -2.27 -1.62
N VAL A 74 -9.37 -2.54 -2.66
CA VAL A 74 -8.16 -1.82 -3.00
C VAL A 74 -8.28 -1.21 -4.37
N ALA A 75 -7.60 -0.10 -4.60
CA ALA A 75 -7.51 0.49 -5.94
C ALA A 75 -6.09 1.00 -6.21
N ILE A 76 -5.69 0.95 -7.46
CA ILE A 76 -4.48 1.57 -7.96
C ILE A 76 -4.90 2.60 -9.01
N LEU A 77 -4.49 3.84 -8.80
CA LEU A 77 -4.66 4.92 -9.74
C LEU A 77 -3.31 5.21 -10.41
N SER A 78 -3.30 5.33 -11.73
CA SER A 78 -2.09 5.66 -12.49
C SER A 78 -2.45 6.61 -13.62
N ASP A 79 -1.79 7.76 -13.68
CA ASP A 79 -2.12 8.79 -14.67
C ASP A 79 -0.96 9.13 -15.61
N LYS A 80 0.20 9.46 -15.04
CA LYS A 80 1.27 10.13 -15.75
C LYS A 80 2.41 9.22 -16.20
N ILE A 81 2.29 7.92 -15.92
CA ILE A 81 3.33 6.96 -16.27
C ILE A 81 2.93 6.24 -17.55
N ASP A 82 3.89 6.03 -18.42
CA ASP A 82 3.79 5.06 -19.52
C ASP A 82 3.82 3.63 -18.91
N LEU A 83 2.75 3.32 -18.14
CA LEU A 83 2.57 1.99 -17.56
C LEU A 83 2.01 1.06 -18.62
N LYS A 84 2.88 0.30 -19.23
CA LYS A 84 2.50 -0.78 -20.16
C LYS A 84 2.15 -2.03 -19.36
N ILE A 85 0.86 -2.26 -19.17
CA ILE A 85 0.37 -3.39 -18.38
C ILE A 85 0.52 -4.69 -19.16
N LYS A 86 1.17 -5.68 -18.53
CA LYS A 86 1.30 -7.05 -19.03
C LYS A 86 0.26 -7.97 -18.39
N LYS A 87 0.02 -7.86 -17.08
CA LYS A 87 -0.89 -8.72 -16.34
C LYS A 87 -1.48 -7.99 -15.15
N ILE A 88 -2.76 -8.25 -14.85
CA ILE A 88 -3.43 -7.82 -13.64
C ILE A 88 -3.96 -9.05 -12.92
N THR A 89 -3.54 -9.27 -11.68
CA THR A 89 -4.01 -10.35 -10.81
C THR A 89 -4.79 -9.76 -9.64
N ARG A 90 -5.89 -10.41 -9.28
CA ARG A 90 -6.69 -10.08 -8.10
C ARG A 90 -6.96 -11.36 -7.35
N ASP A 91 -6.80 -11.33 -6.02
CA ASP A 91 -7.20 -12.49 -5.23
C ASP A 91 -8.72 -12.66 -5.19
N LYS A 92 -9.18 -13.84 -4.82
CA LYS A 92 -10.61 -14.17 -4.77
C LYS A 92 -11.33 -13.34 -3.72
N GLU A 93 -10.68 -13.09 -2.61
CA GLU A 93 -11.19 -12.31 -1.48
C GLU A 93 -10.93 -10.81 -1.64
N ARG A 94 -10.12 -10.43 -2.64
CA ARG A 94 -9.82 -9.05 -3.05
C ARG A 94 -9.15 -8.21 -1.97
N HIS A 95 -8.32 -8.87 -1.19
CA HIS A 95 -7.41 -8.22 -0.27
C HIS A 95 -6.26 -7.53 -1.00
N TYR A 96 -5.96 -7.96 -2.23
CA TYR A 96 -4.93 -7.32 -3.02
C TYR A 96 -5.29 -7.20 -4.50
N ILE A 97 -4.57 -6.29 -5.13
CA ILE A 97 -4.42 -6.21 -6.59
C ILE A 97 -2.95 -6.14 -6.93
N MET A 98 -2.53 -6.98 -7.86
CA MET A 98 -1.17 -7.01 -8.38
C MET A 98 -1.18 -6.63 -9.86
N ILE A 99 -0.29 -5.72 -10.23
CA ILE A 99 -0.07 -5.30 -11.61
C ILE A 99 1.36 -5.62 -11.98
N LYS A 100 1.53 -6.39 -13.06
CA LYS A 100 2.82 -6.57 -13.74
C LYS A 100 2.81 -5.73 -15.02
N GLY A 101 3.86 -5.00 -15.23
CA GLY A 101 4.00 -4.14 -16.40
C GLY A 101 5.38 -3.56 -16.50
N SER A 102 5.56 -2.60 -17.40
CA SER A 102 6.80 -1.83 -17.48
C SER A 102 6.51 -0.34 -17.33
N ILE A 103 7.41 0.35 -16.66
CA ILE A 103 7.41 1.78 -16.48
C ILE A 103 8.76 2.28 -16.98
N GLN A 104 8.76 3.18 -17.97
CA GLN A 104 9.99 3.67 -18.58
C GLN A 104 10.90 2.50 -19.05
N GLU A 105 10.29 1.49 -19.67
CA GLU A 105 10.96 0.28 -20.18
C GLU A 105 11.52 -0.67 -19.10
N GLU A 106 11.43 -0.33 -17.82
CA GLU A 106 11.78 -1.22 -16.71
C GLU A 106 10.57 -2.04 -16.26
N ASP A 107 10.72 -3.35 -16.21
CA ASP A 107 9.69 -4.24 -15.67
C ASP A 107 9.49 -3.99 -14.17
N ARG A 108 8.22 -3.92 -13.76
CA ARG A 108 7.80 -3.68 -12.38
C ARG A 108 6.64 -4.60 -12.03
N THR A 109 6.71 -5.16 -10.83
CA THR A 109 5.58 -5.82 -10.18
C THR A 109 5.14 -4.97 -9.01
N ILE A 110 3.89 -4.57 -9.00
CA ILE A 110 3.31 -3.69 -7.99
C ILE A 110 2.14 -4.40 -7.33
N LEU A 111 2.19 -4.55 -6.01
CA LEU A 111 1.15 -5.15 -5.20
C LEU A 111 0.58 -4.11 -4.24
N ASN A 112 -0.73 -3.85 -4.33
CA ASN A 112 -1.46 -3.08 -3.33
C ASN A 112 -2.29 -4.04 -2.48
N ILE A 113 -2.05 -4.05 -1.17
CA ILE A 113 -2.65 -5.00 -0.22
C ILE A 113 -3.42 -4.28 0.89
N TYR A 114 -4.48 -4.91 1.36
CA TYR A 114 -5.20 -4.56 2.58
C TYR A 114 -5.40 -5.84 3.39
N ALA A 115 -4.74 -5.94 4.53
CA ALA A 115 -4.95 -7.07 5.43
C ALA A 115 -6.13 -6.80 6.38
N PRO A 116 -6.94 -7.80 6.73
CA PRO A 116 -8.05 -7.62 7.66
C PRO A 116 -7.52 -7.37 9.08
N ASN A 117 -8.29 -6.63 9.90
CA ASN A 117 -7.91 -6.34 11.30
C ASN A 117 -7.71 -7.61 12.15
N ILE A 118 -8.41 -8.69 11.82
CA ILE A 118 -8.30 -9.98 12.51
C ILE A 118 -7.61 -10.97 11.57
N GLY A 119 -6.54 -11.62 12.05
CA GLY A 119 -5.78 -12.59 11.26
C GLY A 119 -4.86 -11.97 10.20
N ALA A 120 -4.51 -10.69 10.33
CA ALA A 120 -3.65 -10.00 9.38
C ALA A 120 -2.32 -10.72 9.12
N PRO A 121 -1.54 -11.21 10.11
CA PRO A 121 -0.28 -11.90 9.84
C PRO A 121 -0.46 -13.14 8.98
N GLN A 122 -1.52 -13.93 9.23
CA GLN A 122 -1.82 -15.13 8.46
C GLN A 122 -2.23 -14.79 7.04
N CYS A 123 -3.09 -13.77 6.86
CA CYS A 123 -3.54 -13.29 5.56
C CYS A 123 -2.34 -12.81 4.72
N LEU A 124 -1.47 -11.99 5.30
CA LEU A 124 -0.26 -11.47 4.63
C LEU A 124 0.68 -12.61 4.23
N ARG A 125 0.98 -13.53 5.16
CA ARG A 125 1.83 -14.68 4.88
C ARG A 125 1.27 -15.53 3.74
N GLN A 126 -0.03 -15.84 3.77
CA GLN A 126 -0.67 -16.60 2.69
C GLN A 126 -0.54 -15.87 1.36
N THR A 127 -0.85 -14.56 1.34
CA THR A 127 -0.71 -13.74 0.13
C THR A 127 0.72 -13.77 -0.42
N LEU A 128 1.72 -13.57 0.44
CA LEU A 128 3.14 -13.58 0.03
C LEU A 128 3.56 -14.96 -0.50
N THR A 129 3.07 -16.03 0.12
CA THR A 129 3.32 -17.41 -0.33
C THR A 129 2.69 -17.66 -1.70
N ASP A 130 1.46 -17.24 -1.91
CA ASP A 130 0.73 -17.44 -3.16
C ASP A 130 1.35 -16.70 -4.33
N ILE A 131 1.95 -15.53 -4.07
CA ILE A 131 2.59 -14.72 -5.12
C ILE A 131 4.11 -14.97 -5.25
N LYS A 132 4.71 -15.83 -4.44
CA LYS A 132 6.16 -16.08 -4.43
C LYS A 132 6.75 -16.33 -5.81
N GLY A 133 6.07 -17.13 -6.65
CA GLY A 133 6.48 -17.41 -8.04
C GLY A 133 6.22 -16.27 -9.03
N GLU A 134 5.55 -15.20 -8.58
CA GLU A 134 5.22 -14.03 -9.40
C GLU A 134 5.98 -12.77 -8.98
N THR A 135 6.78 -12.83 -7.92
CA THR A 135 7.61 -11.73 -7.42
C THR A 135 9.05 -11.85 -7.89
N ASP A 136 9.69 -10.71 -8.06
CA ASP A 136 11.10 -10.58 -8.43
C ASP A 136 11.74 -9.40 -7.67
N SER A 137 12.99 -9.11 -7.97
CA SER A 137 13.71 -7.98 -7.36
C SER A 137 13.08 -6.61 -7.67
N ASN A 138 12.25 -6.50 -8.71
CA ASN A 138 11.55 -5.26 -9.08
C ASN A 138 10.14 -5.15 -8.47
N THR A 139 9.84 -6.01 -7.51
CA THR A 139 8.54 -6.02 -6.82
C THR A 139 8.49 -4.96 -5.72
N ILE A 140 7.40 -4.19 -5.71
CA ILE A 140 7.05 -3.23 -4.66
C ILE A 140 5.70 -3.65 -4.09
N ILE A 141 5.64 -3.82 -2.77
CA ILE A 141 4.41 -4.15 -2.04
C ILE A 141 4.07 -2.96 -1.17
N VAL A 142 2.87 -2.44 -1.31
CA VAL A 142 2.38 -1.31 -0.54
C VAL A 142 1.02 -1.61 0.07
N GLY A 143 0.71 -0.99 1.18
CA GLY A 143 -0.64 -1.04 1.71
C GLY A 143 -0.76 -1.02 3.22
N ASP A 144 -2.00 -1.21 3.65
CA ASP A 144 -2.36 -1.32 5.05
C ASP A 144 -2.29 -2.78 5.50
N PHE A 145 -1.30 -3.09 6.31
CA PHE A 145 -1.07 -4.43 6.84
C PHE A 145 -1.87 -4.70 8.12
N ASN A 146 -2.46 -3.65 8.72
CA ASN A 146 -3.20 -3.70 9.98
C ASN A 146 -2.40 -4.30 11.16
N ILE A 147 -1.09 -4.39 11.03
CA ILE A 147 -0.18 -4.85 12.08
C ILE A 147 1.14 -4.07 12.06
N PRO A 148 1.73 -3.83 13.21
CA PRO A 148 3.13 -3.47 13.31
C PRO A 148 4.00 -4.71 13.05
N VAL A 149 5.00 -4.59 12.18
CA VAL A 149 5.91 -5.70 11.85
C VAL A 149 7.12 -5.77 12.80
N THR A 150 7.40 -4.67 13.52
CA THR A 150 8.47 -4.62 14.51
C THR A 150 8.02 -3.94 15.80
N PRO A 151 8.74 -4.15 16.94
CA PRO A 151 8.42 -3.42 18.19
C PRO A 151 8.49 -1.90 18.05
N MET A 152 9.34 -1.37 17.16
CA MET A 152 9.49 0.07 16.90
C MET A 152 8.27 0.66 16.18
N ASP A 153 7.44 -0.17 15.56
CA ASP A 153 6.20 0.26 14.92
C ASP A 153 5.07 0.52 15.92
N ARG A 154 5.34 0.46 17.22
CA ARG A 154 4.41 0.78 18.30
C ARG A 154 5.00 1.76 19.30
N SER A 155 4.23 2.77 19.68
CA SER A 155 4.64 3.71 20.74
C SER A 155 4.82 3.01 22.09
N SER A 156 4.08 1.91 22.35
CA SER A 156 4.23 1.07 23.55
C SER A 156 5.48 0.20 23.54
N LYS A 157 6.16 0.06 22.41
CA LYS A 157 7.35 -0.82 22.19
C LYS A 157 7.13 -2.27 22.61
N GLN A 158 5.88 -2.73 22.66
CA GLN A 158 5.53 -4.10 22.99
C GLN A 158 6.14 -5.08 21.98
N LYS A 159 6.57 -6.23 22.48
CA LYS A 159 7.06 -7.33 21.64
C LYS A 159 5.99 -7.75 20.64
N ILE A 160 6.42 -8.06 19.43
CA ILE A 160 5.57 -8.67 18.42
C ILE A 160 5.15 -10.09 18.86
N ASN A 161 3.98 -10.51 18.42
CA ASN A 161 3.48 -11.84 18.70
C ASN A 161 4.14 -12.89 17.78
N LYS A 162 3.91 -14.17 18.10
CA LYS A 162 4.48 -15.29 17.34
C LYS A 162 4.05 -15.31 15.86
N GLU A 163 2.80 -14.94 15.59
CA GLU A 163 2.28 -14.93 14.21
C GLU A 163 2.97 -13.84 13.36
N THR A 164 3.21 -12.67 13.94
CA THR A 164 3.97 -11.59 13.27
C THR A 164 5.44 -12.01 13.08
N GLN A 165 6.03 -12.77 14.02
CA GLN A 165 7.38 -13.27 13.83
C GLN A 165 7.46 -14.21 12.62
N VAL A 166 6.53 -15.15 12.48
CA VAL A 166 6.47 -16.04 11.31
C VAL A 166 6.27 -15.27 10.00
N LEU A 167 5.50 -14.17 10.03
CA LEU A 167 5.41 -13.30 8.87
C LEU A 167 6.76 -12.65 8.53
N ASN A 168 7.48 -12.16 9.54
CA ASN A 168 8.81 -11.56 9.34
C ASN A 168 9.80 -12.58 8.76
N ASP A 169 9.77 -13.82 9.22
CA ASP A 169 10.58 -14.91 8.66
C ASP A 169 10.25 -15.10 7.16
N THR A 170 8.96 -15.01 6.78
CA THR A 170 8.54 -15.08 5.38
C THR A 170 9.04 -13.88 4.55
N LEU A 171 9.02 -12.66 5.13
CA LEU A 171 9.58 -11.47 4.47
C LEU A 171 11.09 -11.64 4.23
N ASP A 172 11.80 -12.15 5.20
CA ASP A 172 13.25 -12.42 5.08
C ASP A 172 13.56 -13.48 4.03
N GLU A 173 12.78 -14.57 3.96
CA GLU A 173 12.89 -15.61 2.92
C GLU A 173 12.66 -15.06 1.50
N LEU A 174 11.88 -14.00 1.36
CA LEU A 174 11.60 -13.33 0.07
C LEU A 174 12.53 -12.16 -0.19
N ASP A 175 13.54 -11.93 0.65
CA ASP A 175 14.44 -10.77 0.58
C ASP A 175 13.71 -9.42 0.56
N LEU A 176 12.54 -9.34 1.21
CA LEU A 176 11.74 -8.13 1.33
C LEU A 176 12.10 -7.36 2.60
N ILE A 177 12.20 -6.05 2.48
CA ILE A 177 12.44 -5.14 3.60
C ILE A 177 11.45 -3.98 3.62
N ASP A 178 11.14 -3.48 4.80
CA ASP A 178 10.38 -2.24 4.96
C ASP A 178 11.27 -1.04 4.63
N ILE A 179 10.91 -0.33 3.55
CA ILE A 179 11.67 0.79 3.02
C ILE A 179 11.64 1.98 4.00
N ILE A 180 10.50 2.25 4.64
CA ILE A 180 10.38 3.35 5.63
C ILE A 180 11.39 3.12 6.74
N LYS A 181 11.41 1.92 7.30
CA LYS A 181 12.32 1.58 8.38
C LYS A 181 13.79 1.63 7.97
N THR A 182 14.07 1.28 6.72
CA THR A 182 15.45 1.30 6.22
C THR A 182 15.97 2.72 6.07
N PHE A 183 15.13 3.66 5.64
CA PHE A 183 15.51 5.06 5.49
C PHE A 183 15.46 5.84 6.81
N HIS A 184 14.58 5.45 7.73
CA HIS A 184 14.34 6.12 9.00
C HIS A 184 14.35 5.11 10.16
N PRO A 185 15.48 4.44 10.45
CA PRO A 185 15.54 3.32 11.39
C PRO A 185 15.14 3.68 12.82
N ASN A 186 15.33 4.92 13.21
CA ASN A 186 15.06 5.42 14.56
C ASN A 186 13.85 6.36 14.64
N ALA A 187 13.13 6.58 13.52
CA ALA A 187 11.98 7.47 13.54
C ALA A 187 10.78 6.81 14.25
N GLU A 188 10.24 7.53 15.21
CA GLU A 188 8.97 7.19 15.89
C GLU A 188 7.80 7.84 15.12
N GLU A 189 7.64 7.43 13.88
CA GLU A 189 6.56 7.88 13.00
C GLU A 189 5.52 6.79 12.84
N TYR A 190 4.27 7.14 13.10
CA TYR A 190 3.15 6.21 13.14
C TYR A 190 2.08 6.61 12.13
N THR A 191 1.31 5.63 11.65
CA THR A 191 0.26 5.84 10.65
C THR A 191 -1.15 5.66 11.23
N PHE A 192 -1.26 5.14 12.45
CA PHE A 192 -2.53 4.84 13.09
C PHE A 192 -2.53 5.19 14.59
N PHE A 193 -3.64 5.76 15.08
CA PHE A 193 -3.90 5.97 16.50
C PHE A 193 -5.08 5.11 16.96
N SER A 194 -4.84 4.28 17.97
CA SER A 194 -5.87 3.49 18.64
C SER A 194 -6.45 4.27 19.82
N SER A 195 -7.63 4.85 19.65
CA SER A 195 -8.32 5.56 20.74
C SER A 195 -8.70 4.63 21.90
N ALA A 196 -8.95 3.35 21.64
CA ALA A 196 -9.29 2.36 22.66
C ALA A 196 -8.11 2.05 23.60
N HIS A 197 -6.87 2.19 23.11
CA HIS A 197 -5.66 1.85 23.86
C HIS A 197 -4.74 3.05 24.12
N GLY A 198 -5.06 4.23 23.56
CA GLY A 198 -4.23 5.43 23.68
C GLY A 198 -2.81 5.24 23.09
N THR A 199 -2.66 4.38 22.08
CA THR A 199 -1.36 4.03 21.50
C THR A 199 -1.29 4.31 20.01
N PHE A 200 -0.11 4.68 19.55
CA PHE A 200 0.19 4.86 18.13
C PHE A 200 0.86 3.61 17.55
N SER A 201 0.58 3.33 16.28
CA SER A 201 1.21 2.23 15.55
C SER A 201 1.46 2.60 14.09
N ARG A 202 2.51 2.04 13.51
CA ARG A 202 2.71 2.04 12.06
C ARG A 202 2.18 0.71 11.53
N ILE A 203 1.15 0.77 10.73
CA ILE A 203 0.48 -0.40 10.14
C ILE A 203 0.39 -0.32 8.62
N ASP A 204 0.73 0.83 8.06
CA ASP A 204 0.92 1.02 6.63
C ASP A 204 2.41 0.82 6.30
N HIS A 205 2.69 -0.01 5.31
CA HIS A 205 4.06 -0.41 4.97
C HIS A 205 4.32 -0.30 3.47
N ILE A 206 5.58 -0.05 3.14
CA ILE A 206 6.11 -0.13 1.77
C ILE A 206 7.29 -1.09 1.81
N LEU A 207 7.12 -2.25 1.19
CA LEU A 207 8.16 -3.25 1.08
C LEU A 207 8.80 -3.23 -0.29
N GLY A 208 10.10 -3.42 -0.34
CA GLY A 208 10.87 -3.60 -1.55
C GLY A 208 11.92 -4.68 -1.37
N HIS A 209 12.45 -5.18 -2.48
CA HIS A 209 13.50 -6.18 -2.42
C HIS A 209 14.84 -5.54 -2.01
N LYS A 210 15.60 -6.22 -1.16
CA LYS A 210 16.90 -5.74 -0.60
C LYS A 210 17.87 -5.28 -1.69
N SER A 211 17.94 -6.00 -2.81
CA SER A 211 18.86 -5.68 -3.93
C SER A 211 18.53 -4.37 -4.66
N ASN A 212 17.31 -3.87 -4.54
CA ASN A 212 16.83 -2.67 -5.23
C ASN A 212 16.66 -1.46 -4.33
N LEU A 213 17.18 -1.52 -3.11
CA LEU A 213 17.09 -0.42 -2.14
C LEU A 213 17.62 0.91 -2.70
N SER A 214 18.68 0.89 -3.50
CA SER A 214 19.26 2.09 -4.11
C SER A 214 18.33 2.81 -5.11
N LYS A 215 17.29 2.15 -5.59
CA LYS A 215 16.27 2.74 -6.47
C LYS A 215 15.28 3.65 -5.72
N PHE A 216 15.15 3.48 -4.40
CA PHE A 216 14.36 4.38 -3.56
C PHE A 216 15.18 5.62 -3.23
N LYS A 217 14.58 6.80 -3.37
CA LYS A 217 15.30 8.07 -3.14
C LYS A 217 14.82 8.82 -1.92
N LYS A 218 13.54 8.78 -1.67
CA LYS A 218 12.90 9.45 -0.54
C LYS A 218 11.64 8.69 -0.14
N ILE A 219 11.40 8.62 1.16
CA ILE A 219 10.16 8.10 1.74
C ILE A 219 9.78 8.99 2.92
N GLU A 220 8.50 9.27 3.08
CA GLU A 220 8.00 10.09 4.18
C GLU A 220 6.55 9.71 4.51
N ILE A 221 6.17 9.84 5.77
CA ILE A 221 4.79 9.77 6.22
C ILE A 221 4.19 11.16 6.10
N ILE A 222 3.03 11.26 5.46
CA ILE A 222 2.33 12.53 5.23
C ILE A 222 0.95 12.50 5.88
N SER A 223 0.55 13.62 6.49
CA SER A 223 -0.76 13.73 7.13
C SER A 223 -1.89 13.48 6.15
N SER A 224 -2.87 12.69 6.59
CA SER A 224 -4.09 12.36 5.86
C SER A 224 -5.33 12.77 6.66
N ILE A 225 -6.40 13.12 5.95
CA ILE A 225 -7.70 13.49 6.52
C ILE A 225 -8.79 12.44 6.22
N PHE A 226 -8.40 11.26 5.69
CA PHE A 226 -9.36 10.30 5.12
C PHE A 226 -9.69 9.13 6.02
N SER A 227 -8.83 8.80 6.96
CA SER A 227 -9.01 7.68 7.85
C SER A 227 -8.69 8.07 9.30
N ASN A 228 -9.01 7.20 10.26
CA ASN A 228 -8.49 7.27 11.61
C ASN A 228 -6.99 6.96 11.69
N HIS A 229 -6.38 6.68 10.54
CA HIS A 229 -4.94 6.71 10.31
C HIS A 229 -4.51 8.18 10.22
N THR A 230 -4.62 8.87 11.33
CA THR A 230 -4.17 10.26 11.45
C THR A 230 -3.03 10.32 12.44
N LEU A 231 -2.01 10.89 11.98
CA LEU A 231 -1.06 11.56 12.85
C LEU A 231 -1.60 12.92 13.24
#